data_d4ee3664944256f3f02a59798be91532
#
_entry.id   d4ee3664944256f3f02a59798be91532
#
_cell.length_a   1.000
_cell.length_b   1.000
_cell.length_c   1.000
_cell.angle_alpha   90.00
_cell.angle_beta   90.00
_cell.angle_gamma   90.00
#
_symmetry.space_group_name_H-M   'P 1'
#
loop_
_entity.id
_entity.type
_entity.pdbx_description
1 polymer ?
#
loop_
_entity_poly.entity_id
_entity_poly.type
_entity_poly.pdbx_seq_one_letter_code
_entity_poly.pdbx_strand_id
1 'polypeptide(L)'
;LARSETGQSEREETGQSEGAMPLSRSFSRTLLPARPQLSEPAWDALLAAWRLATRKLIVVGMVPRDGRLRQALGELSTRPDVAVIADVTANLFPEGTPLHHGDAILGTQDAATRRALQPDLVISFGGPVTSKYVKQFLRGLPPHPHWRLQPAGDAPDTYQTVTHVLPMQPDDFFVELARRTTSLPQPSGYVAHWQRLERSAGQRIDCFLAQAKFGEFQAIWRVLHALPAGSRLQVGNSMPIRYANLIGHAGDGALHSVYSNRGVSGIDGAVSTAVGAALASDALTTLVVGDLGFFYDRNGLWHAHVPANLRIVLLNNHGGGIFDI
;
A
#
# COMPACT_ATOMS: atom_id res chain seq x y z
N LEU A 1 -3.98 -30.29 65.75
CA LEU A 1 -3.23 -30.66 66.93
C LEU A 1 -1.85 -30.07 66.94
N ALA A 2 -1.65 -29.16 67.92
CA ALA A 2 -0.48 -28.79 68.75
C ALA A 2 0.83 -28.37 68.10
N ARG A 3 1.07 -27.10 68.17
CA ARG A 3 2.12 -26.31 68.91
C ARG A 3 3.45 -27.04 69.19
N SER A 4 4.56 -26.41 68.79
CA SER A 4 5.54 -25.88 69.76
C SER A 4 6.54 -24.94 69.08
N GLU A 5 6.87 -23.93 69.85
CA GLU A 5 7.74 -22.76 69.67
C GLU A 5 9.23 -23.14 69.72
N THR A 6 9.98 -22.20 69.27
CA THR A 6 11.21 -21.56 69.74
C THR A 6 12.46 -21.75 68.88
N GLY A 7 13.10 -20.62 68.67
CA GLY A 7 14.52 -20.56 68.31
C GLY A 7 14.89 -19.36 67.44
N GLN A 8 14.98 -18.14 68.03
CA GLN A 8 15.72 -17.01 67.46
C GLN A 8 17.18 -17.35 67.30
N SER A 9 17.76 -17.01 66.15
CA SER A 9 19.18 -16.78 66.02
C SER A 9 19.38 -15.71 64.96
N GLU A 10 19.62 -14.50 65.45
CA GLU A 10 20.15 -13.37 64.69
C GLU A 10 21.51 -13.77 64.13
N ARG A 11 21.68 -13.68 62.83
CA ARG A 11 22.99 -13.48 62.20
C ARG A 11 22.89 -12.28 61.30
N GLU A 12 23.49 -11.18 61.77
CA GLU A 12 23.92 -10.08 60.93
C GLU A 12 24.93 -10.63 59.90
N GLU A 13 24.54 -10.68 58.66
CA GLU A 13 25.49 -10.70 57.55
C GLU A 13 25.50 -9.32 56.89
N THR A 14 26.54 -8.59 57.19
CA THR A 14 26.99 -7.40 56.48
C THR A 14 27.42 -7.83 55.08
N GLY A 15 26.48 -7.88 54.16
CA GLY A 15 26.73 -8.01 52.74
C GLY A 15 27.03 -6.67 52.13
N GLN A 16 28.29 -6.39 51.88
CA GLN A 16 28.68 -5.26 51.02
C GLN A 16 28.00 -5.40 49.69
N SER A 17 27.16 -4.46 49.32
CA SER A 17 26.60 -4.33 47.97
C SER A 17 27.74 -3.97 47.02
N GLU A 18 28.25 -4.94 46.31
CA GLU A 18 29.03 -4.68 45.11
C GLU A 18 28.24 -3.81 44.17
N GLY A 19 28.77 -2.64 43.87
CA GLY A 19 28.13 -1.63 43.04
C GLY A 19 27.80 -2.22 41.66
N ALA A 20 26.51 -2.34 41.38
CA ALA A 20 26.06 -2.60 40.02
C ALA A 20 26.59 -1.52 39.08
N MET A 21 27.49 -1.88 38.19
CA MET A 21 27.95 -0.97 37.16
C MET A 21 26.73 -0.44 36.38
N PRO A 22 26.62 0.89 36.15
CA PRO A 22 25.53 1.41 35.35
C PRO A 22 25.70 0.98 33.90
N LEU A 23 24.94 -0.04 33.49
CA LEU A 23 24.81 -0.51 32.12
C LEU A 23 23.89 0.43 31.33
N SER A 24 24.24 1.68 31.18
CA SER A 24 23.60 2.52 30.16
C SER A 24 24.48 3.68 29.73
N ARG A 25 25.48 3.37 28.92
CA ARG A 25 25.88 4.36 27.93
C ARG A 25 24.86 4.32 26.81
N SER A 26 23.85 5.17 26.86
CA SER A 26 22.97 5.41 25.72
C SER A 26 23.79 6.05 24.61
N PHE A 27 24.21 5.24 23.64
CA PHE A 27 24.81 5.76 22.42
C PHE A 27 23.68 6.28 21.53
N SER A 28 23.42 7.57 21.62
CA SER A 28 22.57 8.24 20.64
C SER A 28 23.36 8.40 19.34
N ARG A 29 23.00 7.64 18.31
CA ARG A 29 23.51 7.83 16.94
C ARG A 29 22.47 8.59 16.14
N THR A 30 22.78 9.80 15.76
CA THR A 30 21.95 10.54 14.80
C THR A 30 22.36 10.13 13.41
N LEU A 31 21.50 9.36 12.72
CA LEU A 31 21.64 9.11 11.28
C LEU A 31 21.10 10.32 10.55
N LEU A 32 21.97 11.05 9.86
CA LEU A 32 21.52 12.08 8.93
C LEU A 32 20.95 11.37 7.69
N PRO A 33 19.67 11.58 7.34
CA PRO A 33 19.09 10.93 6.18
C PRO A 33 19.76 11.45 4.91
N ALA A 34 20.48 10.59 4.22
CA ALA A 34 20.94 10.86 2.85
C ALA A 34 19.73 10.71 1.90
N ARG A 35 19.48 11.72 1.07
CA ARG A 35 18.51 11.65 -0.04
C ARG A 35 19.28 11.61 -1.35
N PRO A 36 19.45 10.44 -1.98
CA PRO A 36 20.14 10.33 -3.28
C PRO A 36 19.47 11.21 -4.32
N GLN A 37 20.28 11.89 -5.11
CA GLN A 37 19.85 12.73 -6.22
C GLN A 37 20.45 12.18 -7.52
N LEU A 38 19.73 12.30 -8.61
CA LEU A 38 20.25 11.99 -9.95
C LEU A 38 21.14 13.14 -10.43
N SER A 39 22.20 12.83 -11.15
CA SER A 39 23.03 13.83 -11.82
C SER A 39 22.27 14.49 -12.97
N GLU A 40 22.69 15.70 -13.38
CA GLU A 40 22.05 16.38 -14.52
C GLU A 40 22.12 15.54 -15.81
N PRO A 41 23.25 14.88 -16.18
CA PRO A 41 23.24 14.00 -17.35
C PRO A 41 22.25 12.82 -17.25
N ALA A 42 22.02 12.29 -16.05
CA ALA A 42 21.01 11.25 -15.85
C ALA A 42 19.59 11.82 -16.05
N TRP A 43 19.32 13.02 -15.53
CA TRP A 43 18.06 13.73 -15.80
C TRP A 43 17.85 14.01 -17.28
N ASP A 44 18.88 14.48 -18.00
CA ASP A 44 18.79 14.75 -19.43
C ASP A 44 18.41 13.50 -20.23
N ALA A 45 19.00 12.34 -19.89
CA ALA A 45 18.66 11.06 -20.52
C ALA A 45 17.21 10.64 -20.23
N LEU A 46 16.75 10.76 -18.98
CA LEU A 46 15.37 10.45 -18.60
C LEU A 46 14.38 11.40 -19.28
N LEU A 47 14.69 12.70 -19.33
CA LEU A 47 13.83 13.70 -19.98
C LEU A 47 13.77 13.50 -21.51
N ALA A 48 14.84 13.04 -22.14
CA ALA A 48 14.82 12.66 -23.56
C ALA A 48 13.85 11.50 -23.80
N ALA A 49 13.92 10.42 -22.99
CA ALA A 49 12.98 9.32 -23.08
C ALA A 49 11.54 9.73 -22.73
N TRP A 50 11.35 10.60 -21.74
CA TRP A 50 10.04 11.18 -21.40
C TRP A 50 9.41 11.96 -22.56
N ARG A 51 10.20 12.75 -23.29
CA ARG A 51 9.71 13.51 -24.45
C ARG A 51 9.31 12.63 -25.63
N LEU A 52 10.02 11.52 -25.83
CA LEU A 52 9.72 10.55 -26.90
C LEU A 52 8.46 9.74 -26.61
N ALA A 53 8.20 9.44 -25.35
CA ALA A 53 7.02 8.68 -24.97
C ALA A 53 5.75 9.54 -25.10
N THR A 54 4.72 8.97 -25.73
CA THR A 54 3.41 9.61 -25.92
C THR A 54 2.34 9.04 -25.00
N ARG A 55 2.61 7.89 -24.36
CA ARG A 55 1.74 7.16 -23.47
C ARG A 55 2.54 6.68 -22.25
N LYS A 56 2.40 7.39 -21.15
CA LYS A 56 3.15 7.12 -19.94
C LYS A 56 2.25 6.50 -18.87
N LEU A 57 2.72 5.42 -18.25
CA LEU A 57 1.99 4.75 -17.20
C LEU A 57 2.81 4.76 -15.90
N ILE A 58 2.28 5.38 -14.86
CA ILE A 58 2.83 5.31 -13.52
C ILE A 58 2.06 4.25 -12.74
N VAL A 59 2.77 3.28 -12.18
CA VAL A 59 2.20 2.17 -11.40
C VAL A 59 2.67 2.28 -9.95
N VAL A 60 1.71 2.46 -9.06
CA VAL A 60 1.97 2.71 -7.65
C VAL A 60 1.50 1.52 -6.81
N GLY A 61 2.45 0.85 -6.18
CA GLY A 61 2.17 -0.16 -5.17
C GLY A 61 1.98 0.45 -3.79
N MET A 62 2.16 -0.36 -2.74
CA MET A 62 1.99 0.09 -1.36
C MET A 62 3.03 1.16 -1.00
N VAL A 63 2.56 2.33 -0.56
CA VAL A 63 3.38 3.41 0.01
C VAL A 63 2.69 4.04 1.22
N PRO A 64 3.46 4.58 2.17
CA PRO A 64 2.89 5.43 3.21
C PRO A 64 2.23 6.67 2.60
N ARG A 65 1.29 7.24 3.34
CA ARG A 65 0.68 8.50 2.92
C ARG A 65 1.72 9.63 2.95
N ASP A 66 1.91 10.29 1.80
CA ASP A 66 2.84 11.41 1.64
C ASP A 66 2.19 12.53 0.85
N GLY A 67 2.13 13.74 1.44
CA GLY A 67 1.48 14.90 0.83
C GLY A 67 2.23 15.45 -0.38
N ARG A 68 3.58 15.46 -0.35
CA ARG A 68 4.41 15.93 -1.46
C ARG A 68 4.28 15.02 -2.68
N LEU A 69 4.35 13.70 -2.45
CA LEU A 69 4.17 12.70 -3.50
C LEU A 69 2.78 12.82 -4.13
N ARG A 70 1.73 12.95 -3.31
CA ARG A 70 0.35 13.09 -3.77
C ARG A 70 0.17 14.34 -4.63
N GLN A 71 0.70 15.49 -4.19
CA GLN A 71 0.64 16.72 -4.96
C GLN A 71 1.35 16.58 -6.30
N ALA A 72 2.59 16.08 -6.31
CA ALA A 72 3.37 15.92 -7.54
C ALA A 72 2.72 14.95 -8.54
N LEU A 73 2.17 13.83 -8.06
CA LEU A 73 1.42 12.89 -8.91
C LEU A 73 0.09 13.50 -9.38
N GLY A 74 -0.58 14.29 -8.53
CA GLY A 74 -1.77 15.05 -8.91
C GLY A 74 -1.49 15.99 -10.08
N GLU A 75 -0.43 16.78 -10.01
CA GLU A 75 0.02 17.66 -11.09
C GLU A 75 0.31 16.89 -12.38
N LEU A 76 1.05 15.78 -12.30
CA LEU A 76 1.35 14.94 -13.45
C LEU A 76 0.11 14.27 -14.05
N SER A 77 -0.86 13.88 -13.23
CA SER A 77 -2.10 13.22 -13.68
C SER A 77 -3.05 14.16 -14.45
N THR A 78 -2.84 15.48 -14.37
CA THR A 78 -3.58 16.43 -15.22
C THR A 78 -3.16 16.37 -16.69
N ARG A 79 -2.02 15.75 -16.99
CA ARG A 79 -1.48 15.63 -18.35
C ARG A 79 -2.23 14.56 -19.13
N PRO A 80 -2.60 14.82 -20.40
CA PRO A 80 -3.35 13.86 -21.20
C PRO A 80 -2.56 12.63 -21.64
N ASP A 81 -1.24 12.62 -21.41
CA ASP A 81 -0.30 11.57 -21.79
C ASP A 81 0.21 10.73 -20.58
N VAL A 82 -0.22 11.05 -19.35
CA VAL A 82 0.26 10.39 -18.11
C VAL A 82 -0.90 9.75 -17.35
N ALA A 83 -1.02 8.44 -17.44
CA ALA A 83 -1.96 7.67 -16.61
C ALA A 83 -1.28 7.20 -15.32
N VAL A 84 -2.00 7.24 -14.20
CA VAL A 84 -1.53 6.75 -12.90
C VAL A 84 -2.46 5.64 -12.44
N ILE A 85 -1.95 4.42 -12.29
CA ILE A 85 -2.66 3.29 -11.67
C ILE A 85 -2.15 3.11 -10.24
N ALA A 86 -3.04 3.04 -9.29
CA ALA A 86 -2.68 2.89 -7.89
C ALA A 86 -3.54 1.83 -7.20
N ASP A 87 -2.90 0.93 -6.46
CA ASP A 87 -3.59 0.04 -5.53
C ASP A 87 -4.21 0.83 -4.38
N VAL A 88 -5.21 0.26 -3.72
CA VAL A 88 -5.84 0.85 -2.53
C VAL A 88 -4.82 1.16 -1.43
N THR A 89 -3.74 0.38 -1.34
CA THR A 89 -2.62 0.57 -0.39
C THR A 89 -1.60 1.64 -0.82
N ALA A 90 -1.80 2.26 -1.98
CA ALA A 90 -0.93 3.37 -2.42
C ALA A 90 -1.19 4.68 -1.67
N ASN A 91 -2.32 4.78 -0.96
CA ASN A 91 -2.67 5.93 -0.12
C ASN A 91 -2.65 7.29 -0.84
N LEU A 92 -3.00 7.31 -2.13
CA LEU A 92 -2.97 8.50 -2.99
C LEU A 92 -4.30 9.27 -3.02
N PHE A 93 -5.34 8.77 -2.36
CA PHE A 93 -6.68 9.34 -2.40
C PHE A 93 -6.89 10.46 -1.39
N PRO A 94 -7.81 11.39 -1.66
CA PRO A 94 -8.69 11.61 -2.83
C PRO A 94 -8.08 12.52 -3.91
N GLU A 95 -6.91 13.07 -3.70
CA GLU A 95 -6.31 14.10 -4.58
C GLU A 95 -5.53 13.46 -5.72
N GLY A 96 -5.67 14.06 -6.93
CA GLY A 96 -5.17 13.51 -8.18
C GLY A 96 -5.99 12.27 -8.54
N THR A 97 -6.40 12.09 -9.74
CA THR A 97 -7.28 10.99 -10.15
C THR A 97 -6.47 9.74 -10.57
N PRO A 98 -5.85 8.98 -9.65
CA PRO A 98 -5.30 7.70 -10.04
C PRO A 98 -6.45 6.77 -10.44
N LEU A 99 -6.16 5.87 -11.35
CA LEU A 99 -7.06 4.81 -11.76
C LEU A 99 -7.05 3.72 -10.67
N HIS A 100 -8.23 3.34 -10.18
CA HIS A 100 -8.35 2.40 -9.07
C HIS A 100 -8.74 1.00 -9.52
N HIS A 101 -9.53 0.95 -10.58
CA HIS A 101 -10.15 -0.28 -11.05
C HIS A 101 -9.28 -1.03 -12.06
N GLY A 102 -7.94 -0.96 -11.89
CA GLY A 102 -6.98 -1.61 -12.81
C GLY A 102 -7.26 -3.09 -13.04
N ASP A 103 -7.63 -3.84 -12.00
CA ASP A 103 -8.02 -5.25 -12.13
C ASP A 103 -9.31 -5.41 -12.94
N ALA A 104 -10.34 -4.63 -12.68
CA ALA A 104 -11.61 -4.69 -13.40
C ALA A 104 -11.43 -4.29 -14.88
N ILE A 105 -10.63 -3.27 -15.14
CA ILE A 105 -10.34 -2.81 -16.50
C ILE A 105 -9.57 -3.90 -17.25
N LEU A 106 -8.39 -4.27 -16.76
CA LEU A 106 -7.47 -5.15 -17.49
C LEU A 106 -7.91 -6.61 -17.51
N GLY A 107 -8.75 -7.03 -16.56
CA GLY A 107 -9.31 -8.38 -16.49
C GLY A 107 -10.40 -8.64 -17.51
N THR A 108 -11.11 -7.59 -17.97
CA THR A 108 -12.32 -7.74 -18.79
C THR A 108 -12.17 -7.27 -20.24
N GLN A 109 -11.07 -6.59 -20.60
CA GLN A 109 -10.92 -6.02 -21.94
C GLN A 109 -10.46 -7.02 -22.99
N ASP A 110 -10.90 -6.81 -24.21
CA ASP A 110 -10.42 -7.52 -25.40
C ASP A 110 -8.97 -7.12 -25.76
N ALA A 111 -8.37 -7.84 -26.69
CA ALA A 111 -7.00 -7.63 -27.11
C ALA A 111 -6.77 -6.25 -27.80
N ALA A 112 -7.78 -5.70 -28.47
CA ALA A 112 -7.67 -4.41 -29.15
C ALA A 112 -7.64 -3.28 -28.13
N THR A 113 -8.54 -3.31 -27.16
CA THR A 113 -8.59 -2.36 -26.04
C THR A 113 -7.30 -2.43 -25.20
N ARG A 114 -6.82 -3.64 -24.88
CA ARG A 114 -5.54 -3.80 -24.18
C ARG A 114 -4.36 -3.17 -24.93
N ARG A 115 -4.31 -3.34 -26.27
CA ARG A 115 -3.28 -2.68 -27.10
C ARG A 115 -3.37 -1.15 -27.04
N ALA A 116 -4.57 -0.59 -27.06
CA ALA A 116 -4.77 0.84 -26.96
C ALA A 116 -4.33 1.42 -25.58
N LEU A 117 -4.32 0.59 -24.53
CA LEU A 117 -3.87 0.93 -23.19
C LEU A 117 -2.36 0.76 -22.99
N GLN A 118 -1.61 0.17 -23.93
CA GLN A 118 -0.18 -0.06 -23.80
C GLN A 118 0.59 1.26 -23.70
N PRO A 119 1.46 1.41 -22.68
CA PRO A 119 2.32 2.57 -22.55
C PRO A 119 3.59 2.43 -23.41
N ASP A 120 4.21 3.58 -23.70
CA ASP A 120 5.54 3.67 -24.31
C ASP A 120 6.62 3.83 -23.23
N LEU A 121 6.23 4.24 -22.01
CA LEU A 121 7.09 4.39 -20.85
C LEU A 121 6.32 3.97 -19.60
N VAL A 122 6.94 3.13 -18.78
CA VAL A 122 6.43 2.75 -17.47
C VAL A 122 7.32 3.32 -16.37
N ILE A 123 6.71 3.84 -15.31
CA ILE A 123 7.40 4.19 -14.06
C ILE A 123 6.71 3.42 -12.94
N SER A 124 7.46 2.64 -12.16
CA SER A 124 6.89 1.90 -11.04
C SER A 124 7.61 2.20 -9.72
N PHE A 125 6.87 2.19 -8.62
CA PHE A 125 7.44 2.35 -7.28
C PHE A 125 6.52 1.82 -6.18
N GLY A 126 7.01 1.85 -4.95
CA GLY A 126 6.32 1.32 -3.78
C GLY A 126 6.47 -0.18 -3.62
N GLY A 127 5.77 -0.73 -2.64
CA GLY A 127 5.75 -2.16 -2.33
C GLY A 127 4.97 -2.98 -3.36
N PRO A 128 4.69 -4.26 -3.04
CA PRO A 128 4.00 -5.17 -3.96
C PRO A 128 2.62 -4.66 -4.36
N VAL A 129 2.33 -4.72 -5.66
CA VAL A 129 1.00 -4.45 -6.24
C VAL A 129 0.09 -5.64 -6.00
N THR A 130 -1.14 -5.40 -5.55
CA THR A 130 -2.15 -6.43 -5.33
C THR A 130 -2.68 -6.99 -6.64
N SER A 131 -2.91 -6.11 -7.61
CA SER A 131 -3.53 -6.42 -8.88
C SER A 131 -2.80 -7.51 -9.66
N LYS A 132 -3.48 -8.63 -9.94
CA LYS A 132 -3.00 -9.71 -10.80
C LYS A 132 -2.96 -9.26 -12.25
N TYR A 133 -3.99 -8.58 -12.70
CA TYR A 133 -4.14 -8.19 -14.10
C TYR A 133 -3.21 -7.06 -14.51
N VAL A 134 -2.90 -6.11 -13.61
CA VAL A 134 -1.86 -5.09 -13.85
C VAL A 134 -0.50 -5.77 -14.04
N LYS A 135 -0.15 -6.75 -13.19
CA LYS A 135 1.10 -7.50 -13.35
C LYS A 135 1.16 -8.27 -14.67
N GLN A 136 0.09 -8.96 -15.03
CA GLN A 136 0.02 -9.70 -16.30
C GLN A 136 0.07 -8.77 -17.52
N PHE A 137 -0.60 -7.62 -17.46
CA PHE A 137 -0.58 -6.62 -18.50
C PHE A 137 0.85 -6.11 -18.76
N LEU A 138 1.56 -5.71 -17.69
CA LEU A 138 2.92 -5.20 -17.81
C LEU A 138 3.91 -6.26 -18.32
N ARG A 139 3.79 -7.50 -17.84
CA ARG A 139 4.62 -8.63 -18.35
C ARG A 139 4.41 -8.95 -19.82
N GLY A 140 3.22 -8.65 -20.33
CA GLY A 140 2.86 -8.90 -21.74
C GLY A 140 3.16 -7.74 -22.68
N LEU A 141 3.76 -6.66 -22.20
CA LEU A 141 4.12 -5.51 -23.04
C LEU A 141 5.30 -5.83 -23.94
N PRO A 142 5.35 -5.25 -25.15
CA PRO A 142 6.57 -5.24 -25.97
C PRO A 142 7.69 -4.49 -25.22
N PRO A 143 8.96 -4.64 -25.61
CA PRO A 143 10.08 -3.91 -25.01
C PRO A 143 9.83 -2.40 -24.99
N HIS A 144 10.00 -1.78 -23.81
CA HIS A 144 9.78 -0.36 -23.57
C HIS A 144 10.67 0.11 -22.40
N PRO A 145 10.97 1.40 -22.26
CA PRO A 145 11.61 1.93 -21.08
C PRO A 145 10.72 1.72 -19.84
N HIS A 146 11.28 1.09 -18.80
CA HIS A 146 10.63 0.92 -17.51
C HIS A 146 11.57 1.37 -16.40
N TRP A 147 11.18 2.45 -15.71
CA TRP A 147 11.94 3.03 -14.61
C TRP A 147 11.33 2.54 -13.28
N ARG A 148 12.14 1.87 -12.48
CA ARG A 148 11.80 1.48 -11.12
C ARG A 148 12.43 2.44 -10.13
N LEU A 149 11.62 3.19 -9.37
CA LEU A 149 12.13 3.96 -8.24
C LEU A 149 12.31 3.04 -7.05
N GLN A 150 13.57 2.93 -6.60
CA GLN A 150 13.95 2.09 -5.47
C GLN A 150 15.03 2.81 -4.65
N PRO A 151 14.65 3.55 -3.58
CA PRO A 151 15.58 4.40 -2.82
C PRO A 151 16.71 3.62 -2.16
N ALA A 152 16.47 2.38 -1.76
CA ALA A 152 17.44 1.49 -1.10
C ALA A 152 17.02 0.03 -1.23
N GLY A 153 17.96 -0.88 -1.00
CA GLY A 153 17.75 -2.32 -1.05
C GLY A 153 17.62 -2.86 -2.48
N ASP A 154 17.23 -4.14 -2.56
CA ASP A 154 17.04 -4.81 -3.83
C ASP A 154 15.83 -4.24 -4.59
N ALA A 155 15.96 -4.19 -5.91
CA ALA A 155 14.88 -3.77 -6.82
C ALA A 155 14.29 -5.00 -7.54
N PRO A 156 13.34 -5.74 -6.92
CA PRO A 156 12.78 -6.92 -7.54
C PRO A 156 11.99 -6.54 -8.78
N ASP A 157 12.31 -7.17 -9.91
CA ASP A 157 11.59 -6.98 -11.16
C ASP A 157 10.36 -7.90 -11.23
N THR A 158 9.33 -7.55 -10.49
CA THR A 158 8.06 -8.26 -10.49
C THR A 158 7.38 -8.29 -11.86
N TYR A 159 7.66 -7.30 -12.69
CA TYR A 159 7.04 -7.13 -14.02
C TYR A 159 7.86 -7.72 -15.15
N GLN A 160 9.11 -8.10 -14.90
CA GLN A 160 10.05 -8.65 -15.90
C GLN A 160 10.31 -7.68 -17.08
N THR A 161 10.24 -6.38 -16.82
CA THR A 161 10.37 -5.33 -17.83
C THR A 161 11.21 -4.15 -17.38
N VAL A 162 11.76 -4.15 -16.15
CA VAL A 162 12.56 -3.04 -15.63
C VAL A 162 13.83 -2.86 -16.42
N THR A 163 14.02 -1.66 -16.97
CA THR A 163 15.22 -1.28 -17.72
C THR A 163 16.16 -0.38 -16.94
N HIS A 164 15.63 0.40 -15.99
CA HIS A 164 16.41 1.33 -15.16
C HIS A 164 15.92 1.27 -13.72
N VAL A 165 16.85 1.14 -12.78
CA VAL A 165 16.59 1.33 -11.35
C VAL A 165 17.10 2.71 -10.95
N LEU A 166 16.21 3.54 -10.42
CA LEU A 166 16.51 4.91 -10.01
C LEU A 166 16.58 4.96 -8.47
N PRO A 167 17.77 5.13 -7.86
CA PRO A 167 17.94 5.15 -6.40
C PRO A 167 17.52 6.50 -5.80
N MET A 168 16.27 6.87 -5.95
CA MET A 168 15.72 8.15 -5.51
C MET A 168 14.40 7.97 -4.79
N GLN A 169 14.12 8.82 -3.80
CA GLN A 169 12.82 8.82 -3.12
C GLN A 169 11.73 9.22 -4.11
N PRO A 170 10.57 8.54 -4.10
CA PRO A 170 9.49 8.84 -5.04
C PRO A 170 8.98 10.29 -4.96
N ASP A 171 8.85 10.84 -3.73
CA ASP A 171 8.42 12.23 -3.54
C ASP A 171 9.39 13.22 -4.20
N ASP A 172 10.70 13.06 -3.99
CA ASP A 172 11.72 13.92 -4.58
C ASP A 172 11.78 13.76 -6.11
N PHE A 173 11.68 12.52 -6.61
CA PHE A 173 11.68 12.25 -8.05
C PHE A 173 10.49 12.91 -8.76
N PHE A 174 9.28 12.69 -8.26
CA PHE A 174 8.08 13.20 -8.94
C PHE A 174 7.92 14.71 -8.82
N VAL A 175 8.35 15.32 -7.72
CA VAL A 175 8.42 16.80 -7.61
C VAL A 175 9.36 17.36 -8.65
N GLU A 176 10.55 16.80 -8.80
CA GLU A 176 11.54 17.27 -9.76
C GLU A 176 11.11 16.97 -11.21
N LEU A 177 10.53 15.79 -11.48
CA LEU A 177 9.98 15.44 -12.78
C LEU A 177 8.86 16.41 -13.19
N ALA A 178 7.91 16.71 -12.30
CA ALA A 178 6.84 17.66 -12.56
C ALA A 178 7.40 19.04 -12.92
N ARG A 179 8.35 19.55 -12.12
CA ARG A 179 9.03 20.83 -12.35
C ARG A 179 9.73 20.89 -13.73
N ARG A 180 10.47 19.83 -14.09
CA ARG A 180 11.24 19.77 -15.35
C ARG A 180 10.36 19.55 -16.58
N THR A 181 9.11 19.12 -16.41
CA THR A 181 8.23 18.77 -17.52
C THR A 181 7.05 19.72 -17.71
N THR A 182 6.90 20.75 -16.87
CA THR A 182 5.77 21.71 -16.91
C THR A 182 5.52 22.32 -18.29
N SER A 183 6.57 22.70 -18.99
CA SER A 183 6.50 23.38 -20.30
C SER A 183 6.60 22.44 -21.51
N LEU A 184 6.68 21.11 -21.30
CA LEU A 184 6.83 20.17 -22.40
C LEU A 184 5.50 19.94 -23.14
N PRO A 185 5.54 19.69 -24.47
CA PRO A 185 4.37 19.35 -25.26
C PRO A 185 3.62 18.16 -24.65
N GLN A 186 2.29 18.18 -24.77
CA GLN A 186 1.42 17.16 -24.21
C GLN A 186 0.60 16.51 -25.34
N PRO A 187 0.99 15.33 -25.85
CA PRO A 187 0.14 14.52 -26.71
C PRO A 187 -1.16 14.16 -25.98
N SER A 188 -2.24 13.94 -26.69
CA SER A 188 -3.57 13.77 -26.09
C SER A 188 -4.18 12.40 -26.39
N GLY A 189 -5.17 12.02 -25.57
CA GLY A 189 -6.05 10.88 -25.81
C GLY A 189 -5.78 9.64 -24.95
N TYR A 190 -4.55 9.41 -24.48
CA TYR A 190 -4.22 8.20 -23.71
C TYR A 190 -4.96 8.12 -22.37
N VAL A 191 -4.88 9.17 -21.58
CA VAL A 191 -5.55 9.24 -20.27
C VAL A 191 -7.07 9.22 -20.41
N ALA A 192 -7.61 9.92 -21.41
CA ALA A 192 -9.06 9.92 -21.64
C ALA A 192 -9.61 8.51 -21.92
N HIS A 193 -8.82 7.65 -22.57
CA HIS A 193 -9.20 6.26 -22.78
C HIS A 193 -9.26 5.47 -21.46
N TRP A 194 -8.24 5.58 -20.62
CA TRP A 194 -8.21 4.98 -19.29
C TRP A 194 -9.37 5.49 -18.40
N GLN A 195 -9.58 6.81 -18.35
CA GLN A 195 -10.65 7.42 -17.55
C GLN A 195 -12.05 6.97 -17.97
N ARG A 196 -12.29 6.76 -19.26
CA ARG A 196 -13.57 6.22 -19.73
C ARG A 196 -13.80 4.80 -19.19
N LEU A 197 -12.77 3.96 -19.23
CA LEU A 197 -12.85 2.59 -18.72
C LEU A 197 -12.97 2.57 -17.19
N GLU A 198 -12.29 3.46 -16.50
CA GLU A 198 -12.38 3.64 -15.05
C GLU A 198 -13.81 3.96 -14.62
N ARG A 199 -14.44 4.95 -15.26
CA ARG A 199 -15.86 5.27 -14.99
C ARG A 199 -16.79 4.09 -15.28
N SER A 200 -16.56 3.39 -16.38
CA SER A 200 -17.36 2.21 -16.73
C SER A 200 -17.19 1.07 -15.72
N ALA A 201 -15.97 0.86 -15.21
CA ALA A 201 -15.70 -0.15 -14.19
C ALA A 201 -16.39 0.20 -12.87
N GLY A 202 -16.29 1.45 -12.39
CA GLY A 202 -16.98 1.91 -11.20
C GLY A 202 -18.50 1.72 -11.30
N GLN A 203 -19.11 2.15 -12.41
CA GLN A 203 -20.55 1.97 -12.65
C GLN A 203 -20.99 0.50 -12.61
N ARG A 204 -20.17 -0.41 -13.17
CA ARG A 204 -20.47 -1.85 -13.12
C ARG A 204 -20.39 -2.41 -11.71
N ILE A 205 -19.42 -1.96 -10.91
CA ILE A 205 -19.28 -2.33 -9.50
C ILE A 205 -20.51 -1.85 -8.72
N ASP A 206 -20.93 -0.61 -8.92
CA ASP A 206 -22.12 -0.05 -8.26
C ASP A 206 -23.39 -0.82 -8.64
N CYS A 207 -23.58 -1.10 -9.93
CA CYS A 207 -24.71 -1.91 -10.41
C CYS A 207 -24.70 -3.33 -9.82
N PHE A 208 -23.54 -3.96 -9.73
CA PHE A 208 -23.39 -5.27 -9.11
C PHE A 208 -23.77 -5.22 -7.62
N LEU A 209 -23.24 -4.25 -6.88
CA LEU A 209 -23.51 -4.07 -5.45
C LEU A 209 -24.99 -3.81 -5.15
N ALA A 210 -25.68 -3.09 -6.02
CA ALA A 210 -27.11 -2.81 -5.88
C ALA A 210 -27.99 -4.07 -6.04
N GLN A 211 -27.53 -5.09 -6.76
CA GLN A 211 -28.30 -6.30 -7.11
C GLN A 211 -27.79 -7.55 -6.36
N ALA A 212 -26.54 -7.55 -5.89
CA ALA A 212 -25.92 -8.69 -5.25
C ALA A 212 -26.58 -8.99 -3.88
N LYS A 213 -26.68 -10.28 -3.57
CA LYS A 213 -26.99 -10.71 -2.22
C LYS A 213 -25.84 -10.33 -1.29
N PHE A 214 -26.15 -10.12 -0.02
CA PHE A 214 -25.13 -9.83 0.99
C PHE A 214 -24.05 -10.91 1.01
N GLY A 215 -22.79 -10.48 0.91
CA GLY A 215 -21.62 -11.35 0.92
C GLY A 215 -20.37 -10.53 1.25
N GLU A 216 -19.18 -11.15 1.20
CA GLU A 216 -17.90 -10.52 1.57
C GLU A 216 -17.60 -9.24 0.79
N PHE A 217 -17.84 -9.23 -0.52
CA PHE A 217 -17.62 -8.06 -1.36
C PHE A 217 -18.45 -6.85 -0.89
N GLN A 218 -19.74 -7.08 -0.61
CA GLN A 218 -20.63 -6.03 -0.10
C GLN A 218 -20.26 -5.63 1.35
N ALA A 219 -19.81 -6.58 2.17
CA ALA A 219 -19.36 -6.29 3.53
C ALA A 219 -18.14 -5.35 3.51
N ILE A 220 -17.15 -5.64 2.67
CA ILE A 220 -15.96 -4.78 2.50
C ILE A 220 -16.33 -3.41 1.95
N TRP A 221 -17.22 -3.34 0.95
CA TRP A 221 -17.72 -2.08 0.43
C TRP A 221 -18.34 -1.22 1.55
N ARG A 222 -19.20 -1.82 2.40
CA ARG A 222 -19.79 -1.12 3.55
C ARG A 222 -18.75 -0.65 4.56
N VAL A 223 -17.74 -1.47 4.84
CA VAL A 223 -16.64 -1.06 5.74
C VAL A 223 -15.92 0.15 5.18
N LEU A 224 -15.50 0.11 3.91
CA LEU A 224 -14.79 1.21 3.26
C LEU A 224 -15.57 2.54 3.30
N HIS A 225 -16.91 2.47 3.12
CA HIS A 225 -17.78 3.65 3.17
C HIS A 225 -18.08 4.15 4.60
N ALA A 226 -17.97 3.26 5.60
CA ALA A 226 -18.27 3.59 6.99
C ALA A 226 -17.04 4.02 7.80
N LEU A 227 -15.84 4.03 7.19
CA LEU A 227 -14.62 4.44 7.88
C LEU A 227 -14.64 5.94 8.20
N PRO A 228 -14.42 6.33 9.47
CA PRO A 228 -14.29 7.72 9.84
C PRO A 228 -13.06 8.38 9.20
N ALA A 229 -13.15 9.67 8.94
CA ALA A 229 -12.02 10.47 8.48
C ALA A 229 -10.82 10.35 9.45
N GLY A 230 -9.61 10.24 8.91
CA GLY A 230 -8.38 10.12 9.71
C GLY A 230 -8.14 8.74 10.33
N SER A 231 -9.06 7.77 10.16
CA SER A 231 -8.86 6.39 10.64
C SER A 231 -7.81 5.64 9.81
N ARG A 232 -7.38 4.48 10.32
CA ARG A 232 -6.50 3.54 9.63
C ARG A 232 -7.24 2.26 9.30
N LEU A 233 -7.02 1.74 8.10
CA LEU A 233 -7.55 0.46 7.67
C LEU A 233 -6.40 -0.52 7.49
N GLN A 234 -6.43 -1.62 8.21
CA GLN A 234 -5.59 -2.81 7.96
C GLN A 234 -6.43 -3.85 7.23
N VAL A 235 -5.93 -4.36 6.12
CA VAL A 235 -6.65 -5.36 5.32
C VAL A 235 -5.83 -6.64 5.26
N GLY A 236 -6.43 -7.74 5.69
CA GLY A 236 -5.84 -9.06 5.59
C GLY A 236 -5.65 -9.51 4.15
N ASN A 237 -4.64 -10.35 3.95
CA ASN A 237 -4.39 -10.97 2.64
C ASN A 237 -5.53 -11.93 2.24
N SER A 238 -5.41 -12.60 1.10
CA SER A 238 -6.43 -13.41 0.44
C SER A 238 -7.52 -12.54 -0.19
N MET A 239 -8.80 -12.85 -0.01
CA MET A 239 -9.92 -12.12 -0.63
C MET A 239 -10.12 -10.70 -0.08
N PRO A 240 -9.95 -10.41 1.22
CA PRO A 240 -10.18 -9.08 1.73
C PRO A 240 -9.44 -7.98 0.97
N ILE A 241 -8.12 -8.10 0.80
CA ILE A 241 -7.35 -7.08 0.07
C ILE A 241 -7.69 -7.02 -1.42
N ARG A 242 -8.06 -8.16 -2.04
CA ARG A 242 -8.47 -8.18 -3.45
C ARG A 242 -9.78 -7.46 -3.66
N TYR A 243 -10.76 -7.69 -2.79
CA TYR A 243 -12.04 -6.98 -2.83
C TYR A 243 -11.88 -5.50 -2.54
N ALA A 244 -11.06 -5.14 -1.53
CA ALA A 244 -10.77 -3.74 -1.25
C ALA A 244 -10.09 -3.04 -2.46
N ASN A 245 -9.17 -3.73 -3.13
CA ASN A 245 -8.49 -3.20 -4.32
C ASN A 245 -9.41 -3.11 -5.55
N LEU A 246 -10.36 -4.04 -5.70
CA LEU A 246 -11.34 -4.02 -6.79
C LEU A 246 -12.38 -2.93 -6.61
N ILE A 247 -12.83 -2.68 -5.37
CA ILE A 247 -13.74 -1.59 -5.01
C ILE A 247 -13.04 -0.24 -5.17
N GLY A 248 -11.74 -0.20 -4.88
CA GLY A 248 -10.97 1.01 -4.88
C GLY A 248 -11.25 1.89 -3.66
N HIS A 249 -11.05 3.19 -3.82
CA HIS A 249 -11.35 4.14 -2.76
C HIS A 249 -12.86 4.38 -2.70
N ALA A 250 -13.43 4.23 -1.51
CA ALA A 250 -14.84 4.44 -1.24
C ALA A 250 -15.03 5.58 -0.22
N GLY A 251 -16.06 6.39 -0.43
CA GLY A 251 -16.47 7.49 0.46
C GLY A 251 -16.03 8.88 -0.02
N ASP A 252 -16.58 9.92 0.61
CA ASP A 252 -16.49 11.33 0.22
C ASP A 252 -15.12 11.99 0.53
N GLY A 253 -14.02 11.29 0.24
CA GLY A 253 -12.69 11.81 0.51
C GLY A 253 -12.24 11.67 1.96
N ALA A 254 -12.87 10.80 2.74
CA ALA A 254 -12.44 10.48 4.09
C ALA A 254 -10.99 10.01 4.08
N LEU A 255 -10.13 10.77 4.71
CA LEU A 255 -8.69 10.60 4.67
C LEU A 255 -8.26 9.49 5.63
N HIS A 256 -8.43 8.24 5.26
CA HIS A 256 -7.85 7.12 5.98
C HIS A 256 -6.66 6.55 5.22
N SER A 257 -5.78 5.89 5.94
CA SER A 257 -4.65 5.17 5.36
C SER A 257 -4.95 3.68 5.30
N VAL A 258 -4.62 3.03 4.18
CA VAL A 258 -4.85 1.60 3.95
C VAL A 258 -3.53 0.86 3.93
N TYR A 259 -3.42 -0.21 4.70
CA TYR A 259 -2.23 -1.05 4.82
C TYR A 259 -2.60 -2.53 4.72
N SER A 260 -1.64 -3.34 4.28
CA SER A 260 -1.75 -4.79 4.21
C SER A 260 -0.37 -5.43 4.29
N ASN A 261 -0.26 -6.61 4.87
CA ASN A 261 0.99 -7.37 4.99
C ASN A 261 1.34 -8.03 3.65
N ARG A 262 1.74 -7.22 2.65
CA ARG A 262 1.90 -7.67 1.26
C ARG A 262 3.27 -8.26 0.92
N GLY A 263 4.20 -8.44 1.86
CA GLY A 263 5.53 -9.01 1.61
C GLY A 263 5.46 -10.32 0.80
N VAL A 264 5.35 -11.45 1.46
CA VAL A 264 5.11 -12.77 0.84
C VAL A 264 3.62 -13.11 0.71
N SER A 265 2.74 -12.20 1.11
CA SER A 265 1.28 -12.31 1.03
C SER A 265 0.68 -13.47 1.84
N GLY A 266 1.34 -13.87 2.95
CA GLY A 266 0.80 -14.81 3.92
C GLY A 266 -0.46 -14.27 4.60
N ILE A 267 -1.28 -15.17 5.16
CA ILE A 267 -2.50 -14.78 5.89
C ILE A 267 -2.26 -14.59 7.38
N ASP A 268 -1.06 -14.85 7.85
CA ASP A 268 -0.57 -14.64 9.22
C ASP A 268 -0.20 -13.16 9.48
N GLY A 269 -0.06 -12.78 10.75
CA GLY A 269 0.43 -11.48 11.20
C GLY A 269 -0.53 -10.30 11.03
N ALA A 270 -1.74 -10.47 10.48
CA ALA A 270 -2.67 -9.37 10.23
C ALA A 270 -3.24 -8.77 11.53
N VAL A 271 -3.58 -9.63 12.52
CA VAL A 271 -4.11 -9.20 13.81
C VAL A 271 -3.04 -8.49 14.63
N SER A 272 -1.85 -9.09 14.74
CA SER A 272 -0.71 -8.51 15.46
C SER A 272 -0.29 -7.16 14.87
N THR A 273 -0.28 -7.05 13.54
CA THR A 273 0.01 -5.76 12.85
C THR A 273 -1.04 -4.70 13.18
N ALA A 274 -2.33 -5.07 13.17
CA ALA A 274 -3.41 -4.12 13.49
C ALA A 274 -3.36 -3.68 14.96
N VAL A 275 -3.07 -4.59 15.89
CA VAL A 275 -2.85 -4.27 17.30
C VAL A 275 -1.69 -3.31 17.46
N GLY A 276 -0.53 -3.59 16.84
CA GLY A 276 0.64 -2.72 16.87
C GLY A 276 0.36 -1.33 16.28
N ALA A 277 -0.37 -1.26 15.17
CA ALA A 277 -0.77 0.00 14.56
C ALA A 277 -1.70 0.83 15.45
N ALA A 278 -2.63 0.18 16.16
CA ALA A 278 -3.54 0.83 17.10
C ALA A 278 -2.81 1.31 18.36
N LEU A 279 -1.85 0.53 18.88
CA LEU A 279 -1.01 0.93 20.01
C LEU A 279 -0.09 2.13 19.69
N ALA A 280 0.35 2.23 18.44
CA ALA A 280 1.26 3.30 18.00
C ALA A 280 0.56 4.61 17.62
N SER A 281 -0.78 4.73 17.81
CA SER A 281 -1.54 5.91 17.37
C SER A 281 -2.90 5.99 18.04
N ASP A 282 -3.38 7.20 18.27
CA ASP A 282 -4.73 7.46 18.78
C ASP A 282 -5.81 7.30 17.71
N ALA A 283 -5.43 7.18 16.43
CA ALA A 283 -6.37 7.02 15.34
C ALA A 283 -7.09 5.66 15.43
N LEU A 284 -8.41 5.66 15.16
CA LEU A 284 -9.17 4.43 15.06
C LEU A 284 -8.54 3.51 14.00
N THR A 285 -8.16 2.33 14.40
CA THR A 285 -7.62 1.29 13.51
C THR A 285 -8.69 0.22 13.29
N THR A 286 -9.09 0.00 12.06
CA THR A 286 -10.01 -1.07 11.67
C THR A 286 -9.24 -2.15 10.92
N LEU A 287 -9.31 -3.38 11.39
CA LEU A 287 -8.83 -4.57 10.69
C LEU A 287 -9.99 -5.26 9.97
N VAL A 288 -9.83 -5.53 8.67
CA VAL A 288 -10.71 -6.45 7.93
C VAL A 288 -9.92 -7.70 7.60
N VAL A 289 -10.37 -8.85 8.06
CA VAL A 289 -9.63 -10.13 7.95
C VAL A 289 -10.60 -11.29 7.74
N GLY A 290 -10.19 -12.30 6.96
CA GLY A 290 -10.91 -13.56 6.85
C GLY A 290 -10.75 -14.43 8.09
N ASP A 291 -11.63 -15.41 8.25
CA ASP A 291 -11.64 -16.34 9.39
C ASP A 291 -10.31 -17.09 9.55
N LEU A 292 -9.77 -17.69 8.50
CA LEU A 292 -8.48 -18.38 8.57
C LEU A 292 -7.34 -17.43 8.95
N GLY A 293 -7.27 -16.24 8.36
CA GLY A 293 -6.25 -15.25 8.70
C GLY A 293 -6.34 -14.78 10.14
N PHE A 294 -7.55 -14.66 10.68
CA PHE A 294 -7.78 -14.36 12.09
C PHE A 294 -7.28 -15.48 12.99
N PHE A 295 -7.63 -16.74 12.68
CA PHE A 295 -7.21 -17.89 13.49
C PHE A 295 -5.70 -18.09 13.50
N TYR A 296 -5.00 -17.81 12.39
CA TYR A 296 -3.54 -17.90 12.30
C TYR A 296 -2.81 -16.92 13.20
N ASP A 297 -3.42 -15.78 13.54
CA ASP A 297 -2.77 -14.69 14.29
C ASP A 297 -3.61 -14.19 15.49
N ARG A 298 -4.59 -14.96 15.95
CA ARG A 298 -5.45 -14.59 17.09
C ARG A 298 -4.69 -14.37 18.40
N ASN A 299 -3.51 -14.96 18.54
CA ASN A 299 -2.60 -14.76 19.67
C ASN A 299 -2.12 -13.31 19.79
N GLY A 300 -2.18 -12.51 18.72
CA GLY A 300 -1.98 -11.06 18.77
C GLY A 300 -2.93 -10.32 19.72
N LEU A 301 -4.01 -10.98 20.18
CA LEU A 301 -4.95 -10.46 21.19
C LEU A 301 -4.70 -11.00 22.61
N TRP A 302 -3.73 -11.90 22.81
CA TRP A 302 -3.48 -12.57 24.10
C TRP A 302 -2.54 -11.76 25.00
N HIS A 303 -2.85 -10.49 25.22
CA HIS A 303 -2.11 -9.65 26.13
C HIS A 303 -3.03 -8.63 26.81
N ALA A 304 -2.54 -8.04 27.92
CA ALA A 304 -3.32 -7.12 28.75
C ALA A 304 -3.54 -5.73 28.14
N HIS A 305 -2.96 -5.45 26.96
CA HIS A 305 -2.91 -4.11 26.37
C HIS A 305 -3.64 -4.02 25.03
N VAL A 306 -4.78 -4.73 24.87
CA VAL A 306 -5.60 -4.58 23.67
C VAL A 306 -6.13 -3.14 23.60
N PRO A 307 -5.78 -2.37 22.55
CA PRO A 307 -6.11 -0.96 22.48
C PRO A 307 -7.60 -0.72 22.21
N ALA A 308 -8.18 0.26 22.90
CA ALA A 308 -9.61 0.59 22.77
C ALA A 308 -9.97 1.19 21.38
N ASN A 309 -8.99 1.71 20.66
CA ASN A 309 -9.13 2.23 19.30
C ASN A 309 -8.96 1.17 18.20
N LEU A 310 -8.92 -0.12 18.55
CA LEU A 310 -8.93 -1.24 17.59
C LEU A 310 -10.35 -1.73 17.33
N ARG A 311 -10.67 -1.92 16.06
CA ARG A 311 -11.90 -2.56 15.59
C ARG A 311 -11.55 -3.70 14.63
N ILE A 312 -12.15 -4.88 14.82
CA ILE A 312 -11.92 -6.03 13.95
C ILE A 312 -13.23 -6.40 13.26
N VAL A 313 -13.20 -6.46 11.94
CA VAL A 313 -14.27 -6.98 11.09
C VAL A 313 -13.82 -8.33 10.56
N LEU A 314 -14.42 -9.38 11.10
CA LEU A 314 -14.14 -10.76 10.71
C LEU A 314 -15.09 -11.19 9.60
N LEU A 315 -14.55 -11.57 8.45
CA LEU A 315 -15.29 -12.15 7.34
C LEU A 315 -15.22 -13.68 7.50
N ASN A 316 -16.31 -14.26 8.02
CA ASN A 316 -16.39 -15.68 8.25
C ASN A 316 -17.20 -16.35 7.14
N ASN A 317 -16.51 -16.99 6.21
CA ASN A 317 -17.09 -17.82 5.15
C ASN A 317 -16.94 -19.33 5.41
N HIS A 318 -16.49 -19.71 6.62
CA HIS A 318 -16.23 -21.07 7.05
C HIS A 318 -15.17 -21.84 6.24
N GLY A 319 -14.23 -21.10 5.60
CA GLY A 319 -13.17 -21.76 4.83
C GLY A 319 -12.26 -20.80 4.04
N GLY A 320 -11.46 -21.39 3.17
CA GLY A 320 -10.51 -20.67 2.31
C GLY A 320 -11.12 -20.30 0.95
N GLY A 321 -12.10 -19.39 0.90
CA GLY A 321 -12.86 -19.05 -0.31
C GLY A 321 -12.02 -18.63 -1.54
N ILE A 322 -10.73 -18.31 -1.37
CA ILE A 322 -9.82 -18.05 -2.49
C ILE A 322 -9.55 -19.28 -3.35
N PHE A 323 -9.73 -20.49 -2.78
CA PHE A 323 -9.48 -21.75 -3.49
C PHE A 323 -10.70 -22.22 -4.30
N ASP A 324 -11.83 -21.52 -4.15
CA ASP A 324 -13.09 -21.82 -4.84
C ASP A 324 -13.25 -20.98 -6.15
N ILE A 325 -12.22 -20.18 -6.51
CA ILE A 325 -12.27 -19.22 -7.65
C ILE A 325 -11.33 -19.66 -8.77
#